data_0d7d2fe500d2d3e722cf8e721329e5b1
#
_entry.id   0d7d2fe500d2d3e722cf8e721329e5b1
#
_cell.length_a   1.000
_cell.length_b   1.000
_cell.length_c   1.000
_cell.angle_alpha   90.00
_cell.angle_beta   90.00
_cell.angle_gamma   90.00
#
_symmetry.space_group_name_H-M   'P 1'
#
loop_
_entity.id
_entity.type
_entity.pdbx_description
1 polymer ?
#
loop_
_entity_poly.entity_id
_entity_poly.type
_entity_poly.pdbx_seq_one_letter_code
_entity_poly.pdbx_strand_id
1 'polypeptide(L)'
;MPHFRSNGLDMFYELHGQGEPMLLVHGFSGTGQDHWQHQIPVFSERYRLIAPDVRGHGRTDHPETITGPPFFELATSDLVGLVSSLGLGPVHVCGFSMGSSLATCLYYARPSLVKSLVLVSGAARINREVGGGLFELWQRLGNPDAISPGWAKRLAALHGEQRWQVLLQNYSRAVIARFSQDEAILYRDAGEIRCPTLIVQGGRDLVSPTVLSEELHASIPDSELVILDCEHWVPGLRPQEFNEVVLDFLDRHFPAENPL
;
A
#
# COMPACT_ATOMS: atom_id res chain seq x y z
N MET A 1 -13.15 -6.42 17.66
CA MET A 1 -12.49 -5.97 16.42
C MET A 1 -12.21 -7.21 15.61
N PRO A 2 -12.47 -7.19 14.29
CA PRO A 2 -12.35 -8.40 13.50
C PRO A 2 -10.89 -8.79 13.25
N HIS A 3 -10.66 -10.09 13.28
CA HIS A 3 -9.40 -10.72 12.92
C HIS A 3 -9.65 -11.76 11.84
N PHE A 4 -8.68 -11.94 10.95
CA PHE A 4 -8.70 -12.91 9.87
C PHE A 4 -7.47 -13.79 9.94
N ARG A 5 -7.65 -15.10 9.95
CA ARG A 5 -6.54 -16.05 10.02
C ARG A 5 -6.05 -16.39 8.61
N SER A 6 -4.80 -16.02 8.30
CA SER A 6 -4.17 -16.25 7.00
C SER A 6 -2.72 -16.72 7.18
N ASN A 7 -2.32 -17.74 6.44
CA ASN A 7 -0.92 -18.22 6.38
C ASN A 7 -0.24 -18.35 7.77
N GLY A 8 -0.99 -18.83 8.77
CA GLY A 8 -0.52 -18.99 10.14
C GLY A 8 -0.47 -17.69 10.97
N LEU A 9 -0.90 -16.57 10.42
CA LEU A 9 -1.01 -15.30 11.13
C LEU A 9 -2.45 -14.98 11.51
N ASP A 10 -2.61 -14.22 12.60
CA ASP A 10 -3.85 -13.54 12.96
C ASP A 10 -3.75 -12.08 12.47
N MET A 11 -4.42 -11.79 11.35
CA MET A 11 -4.41 -10.46 10.72
C MET A 11 -5.52 -9.60 11.30
N PHE A 12 -5.14 -8.47 11.87
CA PHE A 12 -6.06 -7.45 12.33
C PHE A 12 -6.54 -6.58 11.16
N TYR A 13 -7.82 -6.21 11.15
CA TYR A 13 -8.37 -5.21 10.24
C TYR A 13 -9.51 -4.42 10.86
N GLU A 14 -9.78 -3.24 10.35
CA GLU A 14 -10.93 -2.43 10.72
C GLU A 14 -11.92 -2.33 9.56
N LEU A 15 -13.21 -2.22 9.90
CA LEU A 15 -14.29 -1.94 8.95
C LEU A 15 -14.93 -0.61 9.31
N HIS A 16 -15.11 0.27 8.33
CA HIS A 16 -15.76 1.56 8.51
C HIS A 16 -16.76 1.80 7.38
N GLY A 17 -17.89 2.45 7.70
CA GLY A 17 -18.88 2.80 6.71
C GLY A 17 -19.67 1.64 6.11
N GLN A 18 -20.43 1.95 5.08
CA GLN A 18 -21.27 1.04 4.30
C GLN A 18 -21.20 1.43 2.82
N GLY A 19 -21.70 0.57 1.93
CA GLY A 19 -21.67 0.81 0.49
C GLY A 19 -20.68 -0.09 -0.24
N GLU A 20 -20.16 0.38 -1.37
CA GLU A 20 -19.19 -0.38 -2.17
C GLU A 20 -17.89 -0.61 -1.40
N PRO A 21 -17.30 -1.81 -1.51
CA PRO A 21 -16.11 -2.14 -0.72
C PRO A 21 -14.85 -1.47 -1.26
N MET A 22 -14.06 -0.90 -0.34
CA MET A 22 -12.76 -0.31 -0.63
C MET A 22 -11.71 -0.84 0.36
N LEU A 23 -10.63 -1.40 -0.16
CA LEU A 23 -9.48 -1.86 0.60
C LEU A 23 -8.43 -0.75 0.68
N LEU A 24 -8.05 -0.35 1.91
CA LEU A 24 -7.03 0.66 2.18
C LEU A 24 -5.74 -0.01 2.64
N VAL A 25 -4.74 -0.11 1.79
CA VAL A 25 -3.46 -0.78 2.09
C VAL A 25 -2.41 0.26 2.46
N HIS A 26 -1.99 0.26 3.71
CA HIS A 26 -1.03 1.25 4.25
C HIS A 26 0.40 1.05 3.72
N GLY A 27 1.21 2.10 3.83
CA GLY A 27 2.64 2.07 3.52
C GLY A 27 3.47 1.42 4.64
N PHE A 28 4.75 1.16 4.35
CA PHE A 28 5.68 0.68 5.35
C PHE A 28 5.71 1.63 6.56
N SER A 29 5.93 1.09 7.73
CA SER A 29 6.02 1.78 9.04
C SER A 29 4.73 2.37 9.61
N GLY A 30 3.60 2.31 8.92
CA GLY A 30 2.31 2.72 9.44
C GLY A 30 1.37 1.54 9.72
N THR A 31 0.12 1.85 9.98
CA THR A 31 -0.99 0.90 10.13
C THR A 31 -2.16 1.35 9.27
N GLY A 32 -3.21 0.53 9.17
CA GLY A 32 -4.43 0.91 8.48
C GLY A 32 -5.02 2.21 9.02
N GLN A 33 -5.14 2.32 10.34
CA GLN A 33 -5.66 3.53 10.98
C GLN A 33 -4.71 4.73 10.85
N ASP A 34 -3.40 4.53 11.01
CA ASP A 34 -2.41 5.60 11.06
C ASP A 34 -2.23 6.31 9.72
N HIS A 35 -2.03 5.56 8.65
CA HIS A 35 -1.80 6.16 7.34
C HIS A 35 -3.07 6.70 6.68
N TRP A 36 -4.25 6.16 7.02
CA TRP A 36 -5.52 6.53 6.42
C TRP A 36 -6.43 7.35 7.35
N GLN A 37 -5.88 7.92 8.43
CA GLN A 37 -6.65 8.65 9.44
C GLN A 37 -7.49 9.83 8.90
N HIS A 38 -7.05 10.44 7.78
CA HIS A 38 -7.74 11.56 7.14
C HIS A 38 -8.71 11.10 6.02
N GLN A 39 -8.56 9.87 5.53
CA GLN A 39 -9.37 9.26 4.49
C GLN A 39 -10.55 8.50 5.07
N ILE A 40 -10.32 7.77 6.16
CA ILE A 40 -11.36 6.96 6.81
C ILE A 40 -12.64 7.76 7.08
N PRO A 41 -12.60 8.95 7.71
CA PRO A 41 -13.83 9.70 7.99
C PRO A 41 -14.58 10.10 6.73
N VAL A 42 -13.87 10.47 5.66
CA VAL A 42 -14.46 10.98 4.42
C VAL A 42 -14.96 9.83 3.54
N PHE A 43 -14.14 8.83 3.31
CA PHE A 43 -14.50 7.73 2.41
C PHE A 43 -15.57 6.82 3.02
N SER A 44 -15.63 6.67 4.36
CA SER A 44 -16.63 5.85 5.03
C SER A 44 -18.07 6.39 4.93
N GLU A 45 -18.25 7.62 4.49
CA GLU A 45 -19.58 8.18 4.19
C GLU A 45 -20.22 7.50 2.98
N ARG A 46 -19.41 6.94 2.06
CA ARG A 46 -19.85 6.41 0.78
C ARG A 46 -19.43 4.95 0.53
N TYR A 47 -18.34 4.50 1.16
CA TYR A 47 -17.71 3.21 0.93
C TYR A 47 -17.64 2.38 2.21
N ARG A 48 -17.71 1.07 2.05
CA ARG A 48 -17.37 0.12 3.10
C ARG A 48 -15.86 -0.10 3.09
N LEU A 49 -15.14 0.58 3.96
CA LEU A 49 -13.69 0.53 4.04
C LEU A 49 -13.23 -0.72 4.78
N ILE A 50 -12.18 -1.34 4.25
CA ILE A 50 -11.44 -2.45 4.85
C ILE A 50 -10.01 -1.94 5.04
N ALA A 51 -9.59 -1.72 6.29
CA ALA A 51 -8.28 -1.17 6.62
C ALA A 51 -7.47 -2.19 7.45
N PRO A 52 -6.75 -3.13 6.80
CA PRO A 52 -5.92 -4.10 7.50
C PRO A 52 -4.62 -3.47 8.01
N ASP A 53 -4.10 -3.99 9.10
CA ASP A 53 -2.69 -3.91 9.42
C ASP A 53 -1.98 -5.06 8.68
N VAL A 54 -1.12 -4.72 7.71
CA VAL A 54 -0.41 -5.71 6.89
C VAL A 54 0.52 -6.55 7.78
N ARG A 55 0.76 -7.83 7.42
CA ARG A 55 1.65 -8.72 8.19
C ARG A 55 2.88 -8.02 8.75
N GLY A 56 3.19 -8.26 10.01
CA GLY A 56 4.31 -7.65 10.72
C GLY A 56 4.07 -6.20 11.17
N HIS A 57 2.91 -5.61 10.87
CA HIS A 57 2.58 -4.23 11.28
C HIS A 57 1.46 -4.20 12.33
N GLY A 58 1.48 -3.16 13.15
CA GLY A 58 0.40 -2.82 14.07
C GLY A 58 -0.03 -3.97 14.98
N ARG A 59 -1.30 -4.31 14.88
CA ARG A 59 -1.98 -5.34 15.67
C ARG A 59 -1.99 -6.73 15.01
N THR A 60 -1.55 -6.81 13.76
CA THR A 60 -1.35 -8.10 13.07
C THR A 60 -0.12 -8.82 13.64
N ASP A 61 -0.16 -10.15 13.65
CA ASP A 61 0.96 -10.97 14.09
C ASP A 61 2.27 -10.62 13.41
N HIS A 62 3.33 -10.64 14.20
CA HIS A 62 4.69 -10.37 13.77
C HIS A 62 5.47 -11.68 13.69
N PRO A 63 5.74 -12.22 12.50
CA PRO A 63 6.63 -13.37 12.39
C PRO A 63 8.03 -13.02 12.88
N GLU A 64 8.58 -13.82 13.78
CA GLU A 64 9.91 -13.55 14.39
C GLU A 64 11.03 -13.50 13.34
N THR A 65 10.89 -14.28 12.28
CA THR A 65 11.79 -14.24 11.12
C THR A 65 11.01 -14.45 9.84
N ILE A 66 11.17 -13.56 8.88
CA ILE A 66 10.82 -13.87 7.49
C ILE A 66 12.03 -14.60 6.90
N THR A 67 12.16 -15.89 7.23
CA THR A 67 13.05 -16.81 6.54
C THR A 67 12.16 -17.53 5.52
N GLY A 68 12.17 -17.11 4.29
CA GLY A 68 11.36 -17.80 3.28
C GLY A 68 10.90 -16.88 2.17
N PRO A 69 9.83 -17.28 1.47
CA PRO A 69 9.34 -16.55 0.33
C PRO A 69 9.12 -15.08 0.68
N PRO A 70 9.29 -14.22 -0.30
CA PRO A 70 9.38 -12.78 -0.09
C PRO A 70 8.14 -12.26 0.62
N PHE A 71 8.35 -11.28 1.48
CA PHE A 71 7.31 -10.55 2.22
C PHE A 71 6.10 -10.20 1.34
N PHE A 72 6.35 -9.76 0.11
CA PHE A 72 5.29 -9.30 -0.79
C PHE A 72 4.34 -10.41 -1.22
N GLU A 73 4.82 -11.62 -1.48
CA GLU A 73 3.96 -12.75 -1.88
C GLU A 73 3.07 -13.20 -0.72
N LEU A 74 3.62 -13.27 0.48
CA LEU A 74 2.85 -13.64 1.68
C LEU A 74 1.83 -12.54 2.02
N ALA A 75 2.22 -11.26 2.01
CA ALA A 75 1.32 -10.14 2.26
C ALA A 75 0.21 -10.06 1.20
N THR A 76 0.52 -10.31 -0.06
CA THR A 76 -0.47 -10.40 -1.14
C THR A 76 -1.45 -11.54 -0.89
N SER A 77 -0.96 -12.73 -0.54
CA SER A 77 -1.81 -13.89 -0.23
C SER A 77 -2.74 -13.61 0.95
N ASP A 78 -2.26 -12.89 1.98
CA ASP A 78 -3.08 -12.49 3.11
C ASP A 78 -4.20 -11.53 2.70
N LEU A 79 -3.90 -10.52 1.89
CA LEU A 79 -4.89 -9.56 1.38
C LEU A 79 -5.92 -10.22 0.49
N VAL A 80 -5.50 -11.12 -0.42
CA VAL A 80 -6.40 -11.92 -1.26
C VAL A 80 -7.32 -12.77 -0.38
N GLY A 81 -6.76 -13.43 0.63
CA GLY A 81 -7.52 -14.23 1.59
C GLY A 81 -8.54 -13.41 2.37
N LEU A 82 -8.14 -12.24 2.89
CA LEU A 82 -9.01 -11.33 3.61
C LEU A 82 -10.19 -10.88 2.74
N VAL A 83 -9.93 -10.31 1.56
CA VAL A 83 -10.98 -9.82 0.65
C VAL A 83 -11.92 -10.96 0.25
N SER A 84 -11.37 -12.14 -0.08
CA SER A 84 -12.17 -13.30 -0.46
C SER A 84 -13.06 -13.79 0.68
N SER A 85 -12.55 -13.80 1.92
CA SER A 85 -13.29 -14.26 3.11
C SER A 85 -14.46 -13.35 3.47
N LEU A 86 -14.35 -12.07 3.17
CA LEU A 86 -15.41 -11.09 3.42
C LEU A 86 -16.58 -11.21 2.43
N GLY A 87 -16.40 -11.87 1.28
CA GLY A 87 -17.46 -12.12 0.31
C GLY A 87 -18.10 -10.86 -0.29
N LEU A 88 -17.35 -9.74 -0.33
CA LEU A 88 -17.88 -8.43 -0.73
C LEU A 88 -17.86 -8.19 -2.25
N GLY A 89 -17.40 -9.17 -3.03
CA GLY A 89 -17.20 -9.02 -4.48
C GLY A 89 -15.91 -8.26 -4.81
N PRO A 90 -15.77 -7.73 -6.05
CA PRO A 90 -14.62 -6.90 -6.41
C PRO A 90 -14.56 -5.62 -5.59
N VAL A 91 -13.36 -5.26 -5.13
CA VAL A 91 -13.12 -4.09 -4.28
C VAL A 91 -12.34 -3.00 -5.03
N HIS A 92 -12.57 -1.74 -4.71
CA HIS A 92 -11.62 -0.67 -5.01
C HIS A 92 -10.41 -0.86 -4.11
N VAL A 93 -9.20 -0.75 -4.63
CA VAL A 93 -7.97 -0.91 -3.83
C VAL A 93 -7.19 0.39 -3.85
N CYS A 94 -7.04 1.01 -2.68
CA CYS A 94 -6.23 2.20 -2.50
C CYS A 94 -4.99 1.83 -1.69
N GLY A 95 -3.80 1.92 -2.31
CA GLY A 95 -2.54 1.54 -1.71
C GLY A 95 -1.53 2.68 -1.67
N PHE A 96 -0.89 2.90 -0.52
CA PHE A 96 0.15 3.91 -0.33
C PHE A 96 1.54 3.28 -0.23
N SER A 97 2.52 3.73 -1.01
CA SER A 97 3.93 3.30 -0.96
C SER A 97 4.07 1.76 -1.05
N MET A 98 4.51 1.07 0.00
CA MET A 98 4.45 -0.40 0.10
C MET A 98 3.06 -0.94 -0.26
N GLY A 99 2.01 -0.26 0.20
CA GLY A 99 0.62 -0.63 -0.08
C GLY A 99 0.26 -0.50 -1.56
N SER A 100 0.86 0.44 -2.30
CA SER A 100 0.70 0.55 -3.75
C SER A 100 1.28 -0.68 -4.45
N SER A 101 2.46 -1.15 -4.04
CA SER A 101 3.05 -2.40 -4.52
C SER A 101 2.16 -3.60 -4.22
N LEU A 102 1.63 -3.70 -3.00
CA LEU A 102 0.74 -4.79 -2.60
C LEU A 102 -0.60 -4.75 -3.34
N ALA A 103 -1.15 -3.56 -3.63
CA ALA A 103 -2.37 -3.39 -4.43
C ALA A 103 -2.17 -3.94 -5.85
N THR A 104 -1.03 -3.64 -6.46
CA THR A 104 -0.67 -4.16 -7.79
C THR A 104 -0.43 -5.68 -7.75
N CYS A 105 0.28 -6.19 -6.73
CA CYS A 105 0.46 -7.63 -6.54
C CYS A 105 -0.88 -8.37 -6.34
N LEU A 106 -1.82 -7.76 -5.62
CA LEU A 106 -3.18 -8.30 -5.44
C LEU A 106 -3.90 -8.38 -6.78
N TYR A 107 -3.81 -7.34 -7.61
CA TYR A 107 -4.37 -7.37 -8.95
C TYR A 107 -3.82 -8.54 -9.78
N TYR A 108 -2.49 -8.72 -9.84
CA TYR A 108 -1.88 -9.82 -10.58
C TYR A 108 -2.25 -11.20 -10.03
N ALA A 109 -2.36 -11.34 -8.71
CA ALA A 109 -2.75 -12.60 -8.10
C ALA A 109 -4.23 -12.96 -8.37
N ARG A 110 -5.11 -11.99 -8.34
CA ARG A 110 -6.57 -12.18 -8.49
C ARG A 110 -7.24 -10.95 -9.13
N PRO A 111 -7.11 -10.73 -10.45
CA PRO A 111 -7.69 -9.57 -11.14
C PRO A 111 -9.19 -9.42 -10.91
N SER A 112 -9.92 -10.55 -10.80
CA SER A 112 -11.37 -10.55 -10.56
C SER A 112 -11.80 -10.00 -9.19
N LEU A 113 -10.88 -9.81 -8.24
CA LEU A 113 -11.17 -9.19 -6.95
C LEU A 113 -10.96 -7.67 -6.96
N VAL A 114 -10.42 -7.09 -8.04
CA VAL A 114 -10.07 -5.68 -8.09
C VAL A 114 -10.97 -4.94 -9.07
N LYS A 115 -11.71 -3.95 -8.57
CA LYS A 115 -12.60 -3.10 -9.35
C LYS A 115 -11.87 -1.90 -9.95
N SER A 116 -11.01 -1.26 -9.16
CA SER A 116 -10.10 -0.20 -9.57
C SER A 116 -8.87 -0.14 -8.67
N LEU A 117 -7.83 0.54 -9.12
CA LEU A 117 -6.60 0.80 -8.37
C LEU A 117 -6.43 2.30 -8.12
N VAL A 118 -6.07 2.67 -6.89
CA VAL A 118 -5.52 3.98 -6.54
C VAL A 118 -4.11 3.74 -5.99
N LEU A 119 -3.11 4.07 -6.77
CA LEU A 119 -1.69 3.80 -6.50
C LEU A 119 -1.00 5.09 -6.06
N VAL A 120 -0.68 5.19 -4.77
CA VAL A 120 -0.15 6.42 -4.18
C VAL A 120 1.34 6.28 -3.88
N SER A 121 2.15 7.17 -4.42
CA SER A 121 3.61 7.18 -4.27
C SER A 121 4.22 5.80 -4.56
N GLY A 122 3.71 5.15 -5.61
CA GLY A 122 4.12 3.84 -6.09
C GLY A 122 5.21 3.92 -7.13
N ALA A 123 5.72 2.74 -7.54
CA ALA A 123 6.72 2.62 -8.57
C ALA A 123 6.44 1.44 -9.48
N ALA A 124 6.63 1.61 -10.80
CA ALA A 124 6.55 0.52 -11.77
C ALA A 124 7.70 -0.49 -11.58
N ARG A 125 8.86 0.03 -11.23
CA ARG A 125 10.08 -0.76 -10.99
C ARG A 125 10.96 -0.05 -9.98
N ILE A 126 11.69 -0.82 -9.20
CA ILE A 126 12.75 -0.32 -8.35
C ILE A 126 14.01 -1.11 -8.72
N ASN A 127 14.92 -0.49 -9.44
CA ASN A 127 16.24 -1.04 -9.74
C ASN A 127 17.33 -0.08 -9.23
N ARG A 128 18.60 -0.50 -9.30
CA ARG A 128 19.72 0.34 -8.84
C ARG A 128 19.91 1.62 -9.63
N GLU A 129 19.51 1.67 -10.89
CA GLU A 129 19.66 2.86 -11.74
C GLU A 129 18.67 3.96 -11.33
N VAL A 130 17.42 3.58 -11.07
CA VAL A 130 16.34 4.53 -10.72
C VAL A 130 16.20 4.68 -9.20
N GLY A 131 16.57 3.66 -8.43
CA GLY A 131 16.41 3.61 -6.98
C GLY A 131 17.73 3.45 -6.21
N GLY A 132 18.88 3.89 -6.77
CA GLY A 132 20.18 3.73 -6.13
C GLY A 132 20.21 4.21 -4.69
N GLY A 133 19.69 5.43 -4.43
CA GLY A 133 19.58 5.97 -3.08
C GLY A 133 18.59 5.22 -2.16
N LEU A 134 17.65 4.48 -2.73
CA LEU A 134 16.73 3.63 -1.96
C LEU A 134 17.41 2.37 -1.42
N PHE A 135 18.38 1.82 -2.16
CA PHE A 135 19.11 0.64 -1.68
C PHE A 135 19.89 0.97 -0.39
N GLU A 136 20.65 2.06 -0.39
CA GLU A 136 21.38 2.54 0.78
C GLU A 136 20.43 2.96 1.91
N LEU A 137 19.31 3.58 1.57
CA LEU A 137 18.26 3.91 2.53
C LEU A 137 17.76 2.64 3.23
N TRP A 138 17.41 1.59 2.47
CA TRP A 138 16.91 0.35 3.06
C TRP A 138 17.98 -0.42 3.84
N GLN A 139 19.26 -0.37 3.43
CA GLN A 139 20.35 -0.90 4.23
C GLN A 139 20.45 -0.20 5.59
N ARG A 140 20.33 1.13 5.59
CA ARG A 140 20.36 1.92 6.83
C ARG A 140 19.12 1.67 7.69
N LEU A 141 17.93 1.62 7.10
CA LEU A 141 16.68 1.37 7.83
C LEU A 141 16.61 -0.04 8.43
N GLY A 142 17.30 -1.02 7.84
CA GLY A 142 17.46 -2.35 8.43
C GLY A 142 18.33 -2.40 9.69
N ASN A 143 19.02 -1.31 10.04
CA ASN A 143 19.76 -1.17 11.29
C ASN A 143 18.95 -0.32 12.29
N PRO A 144 18.34 -0.91 13.33
CA PRO A 144 17.58 -0.16 14.33
C PRO A 144 18.37 0.96 15.04
N ASP A 145 19.68 0.79 15.20
CA ASP A 145 20.55 1.79 15.84
C ASP A 145 20.75 3.06 14.99
N ALA A 146 20.45 2.97 13.68
CA ALA A 146 20.51 4.11 12.76
C ALA A 146 19.21 4.93 12.71
N ILE A 147 18.19 4.51 13.47
CA ILE A 147 16.87 5.15 13.50
C ILE A 147 16.86 6.30 14.49
N SER A 148 16.31 7.45 14.08
CA SER A 148 16.21 8.59 15.00
C SER A 148 15.32 8.26 16.21
N PRO A 149 15.64 8.80 17.42
CA PRO A 149 14.85 8.51 18.62
C PRO A 149 13.36 8.84 18.48
N GLY A 150 13.02 9.92 17.76
CA GLY A 150 11.62 10.31 17.53
C GLY A 150 10.89 9.29 16.67
N TRP A 151 11.52 8.78 15.61
CA TRP A 151 10.92 7.76 14.75
C TRP A 151 10.86 6.39 15.45
N ALA A 152 11.90 6.01 16.20
CA ALA A 152 11.89 4.79 17.02
C ALA A 152 10.72 4.79 18.01
N LYS A 153 10.50 5.92 18.71
CA LYS A 153 9.35 6.09 19.62
C LYS A 153 8.00 5.91 18.90
N ARG A 154 7.85 6.50 17.69
CA ARG A 154 6.65 6.33 16.89
C ARG A 154 6.45 4.87 16.48
N LEU A 155 7.48 4.20 15.98
CA LEU A 155 7.42 2.80 15.59
C LEU A 155 7.07 1.89 16.76
N ALA A 156 7.67 2.12 17.93
CA ALA A 156 7.36 1.40 19.17
C ALA A 156 5.89 1.57 19.58
N ALA A 157 5.36 2.77 19.47
CA ALA A 157 3.94 3.04 19.77
C ALA A 157 2.97 2.33 18.82
N LEU A 158 3.32 2.23 17.52
CA LEU A 158 2.46 1.61 16.51
C LEU A 158 2.59 0.08 16.48
N HIS A 159 3.79 -0.44 16.66
CA HIS A 159 4.10 -1.85 16.41
C HIS A 159 4.52 -2.63 17.67
N GLY A 160 4.73 -1.95 18.79
CA GLY A 160 5.19 -2.52 20.08
C GLY A 160 6.70 -2.37 20.26
N GLU A 161 7.11 -2.22 21.54
CA GLU A 161 8.46 -1.85 21.98
C GLU A 161 9.60 -2.73 21.44
N GLN A 162 9.36 -4.00 21.21
CA GLN A 162 10.39 -4.95 20.75
C GLN A 162 10.15 -5.44 19.32
N ARG A 163 8.96 -5.18 18.75
CA ARG A 163 8.56 -5.74 17.46
C ARG A 163 8.94 -4.85 16.26
N TRP A 164 9.03 -3.54 16.47
CA TRP A 164 9.36 -2.60 15.41
C TRP A 164 10.76 -2.83 14.82
N GLN A 165 11.74 -3.27 15.61
CA GLN A 165 13.07 -3.59 15.12
C GLN A 165 13.04 -4.77 14.16
N VAL A 166 12.30 -5.82 14.53
CA VAL A 166 12.11 -7.02 13.69
C VAL A 166 11.38 -6.63 12.40
N LEU A 167 10.37 -5.78 12.47
CA LEU A 167 9.67 -5.25 11.31
C LEU A 167 10.63 -4.54 10.34
N LEU A 168 11.45 -3.60 10.83
CA LEU A 168 12.44 -2.88 10.00
C LEU A 168 13.41 -3.85 9.32
N GLN A 169 13.97 -4.77 10.09
CA GLN A 169 14.95 -5.74 9.59
C GLN A 169 14.36 -6.66 8.52
N ASN A 170 13.17 -7.19 8.78
CA ASN A 170 12.49 -8.11 7.87
C ASN A 170 12.11 -7.42 6.56
N TYR A 171 11.51 -6.24 6.64
CA TYR A 171 11.10 -5.49 5.46
C TYR A 171 12.33 -5.02 4.65
N SER A 172 13.36 -4.50 5.33
CA SER A 172 14.61 -4.10 4.70
C SER A 172 15.25 -5.26 3.93
N ARG A 173 15.34 -6.46 4.54
CA ARG A 173 15.85 -7.67 3.86
C ARG A 173 15.02 -8.04 2.63
N ALA A 174 13.69 -7.96 2.74
CA ALA A 174 12.79 -8.27 1.63
C ALA A 174 12.99 -7.31 0.45
N VAL A 175 13.13 -6.01 0.72
CA VAL A 175 13.39 -4.99 -0.32
C VAL A 175 14.78 -5.16 -0.92
N ILE A 176 15.82 -5.31 -0.09
CA ILE A 176 17.21 -5.50 -0.55
C ILE A 176 17.34 -6.75 -1.42
N ALA A 177 16.67 -7.84 -1.06
CA ALA A 177 16.69 -9.06 -1.86
C ALA A 177 16.14 -8.84 -3.27
N ARG A 178 15.12 -7.98 -3.42
CA ARG A 178 14.57 -7.62 -4.75
C ARG A 178 15.54 -6.78 -5.58
N PHE A 179 16.25 -5.84 -4.97
CA PHE A 179 17.32 -5.09 -5.67
C PHE A 179 18.46 -5.97 -6.18
N SER A 180 18.69 -7.12 -5.53
CA SER A 180 19.77 -8.04 -5.88
C SER A 180 19.41 -9.01 -7.02
N GLN A 181 18.13 -9.15 -7.32
CA GLN A 181 17.64 -9.85 -8.50
C GLN A 181 17.51 -8.77 -9.58
N ASP A 182 18.23 -8.85 -10.70
CA ASP A 182 18.16 -7.89 -11.82
C ASP A 182 16.72 -7.73 -12.40
N GLU A 183 15.79 -8.50 -11.88
CA GLU A 183 14.35 -8.44 -12.08
C GLU A 183 13.61 -7.74 -10.94
N ALA A 184 14.11 -6.61 -10.45
CA ALA A 184 13.44 -5.84 -9.40
C ALA A 184 12.15 -5.18 -9.91
N ILE A 185 11.31 -5.95 -10.59
CA ILE A 185 9.98 -5.57 -10.99
C ILE A 185 9.06 -5.94 -9.82
N LEU A 186 8.62 -4.95 -9.07
CA LEU A 186 7.51 -5.12 -8.13
C LEU A 186 6.24 -5.52 -8.90
N TYR A 187 6.20 -5.19 -10.16
CA TYR A 187 5.12 -5.45 -11.10
C TYR A 187 5.65 -6.31 -12.25
N ARG A 188 4.89 -7.30 -12.69
CA ARG A 188 5.23 -8.08 -13.89
C ARG A 188 5.23 -7.13 -15.08
N ASP A 189 4.14 -6.97 -15.76
CA ASP A 189 3.97 -6.00 -16.84
C ASP A 189 2.80 -5.09 -16.46
N ALA A 190 3.08 -3.83 -16.14
CA ALA A 190 2.03 -2.87 -15.78
C ALA A 190 1.02 -2.70 -16.94
N GLY A 191 1.43 -2.99 -18.16
CA GLY A 191 0.55 -3.05 -19.33
C GLY A 191 -0.51 -4.17 -19.27
N GLU A 192 -0.44 -5.12 -18.35
CA GLU A 192 -1.50 -6.12 -18.13
C GLU A 192 -2.65 -5.62 -17.23
N ILE A 193 -2.50 -4.48 -16.56
CA ILE A 193 -3.56 -3.89 -15.74
C ILE A 193 -4.66 -3.36 -16.65
N ARG A 194 -5.89 -3.82 -16.45
CA ARG A 194 -7.07 -3.49 -17.27
C ARG A 194 -8.17 -2.77 -16.51
N CYS A 195 -8.07 -2.66 -15.17
CA CYS A 195 -9.04 -1.88 -14.41
C CYS A 195 -8.66 -0.40 -14.44
N PRO A 196 -9.64 0.52 -14.31
CA PRO A 196 -9.37 1.94 -14.13
C PRO A 196 -8.37 2.16 -13.00
N THR A 197 -7.33 2.94 -13.27
CA THR A 197 -6.22 3.15 -12.33
C THR A 197 -5.92 4.64 -12.16
N LEU A 198 -5.96 5.12 -10.93
CA LEU A 198 -5.50 6.44 -10.55
C LEU A 198 -4.10 6.33 -9.91
N ILE A 199 -3.17 7.13 -10.37
CA ILE A 199 -1.82 7.25 -9.80
C ILE A 199 -1.73 8.64 -9.17
N VAL A 200 -1.41 8.71 -7.86
CA VAL A 200 -1.24 9.98 -7.15
C VAL A 200 0.16 10.06 -6.58
N GLN A 201 0.88 11.14 -6.91
CA GLN A 201 2.29 11.29 -6.60
C GLN A 201 2.59 12.63 -5.93
N GLY A 202 3.50 12.63 -4.94
CA GLY A 202 4.06 13.85 -4.39
C GLY A 202 5.14 14.43 -5.31
N GLY A 203 5.01 15.69 -5.71
CA GLY A 203 5.97 16.34 -6.62
C GLY A 203 7.36 16.57 -6.02
N ARG A 204 7.48 16.51 -4.69
CA ARG A 204 8.75 16.63 -3.94
C ARG A 204 9.14 15.33 -3.24
N ASP A 205 8.62 14.20 -3.70
CA ASP A 205 8.90 12.89 -3.13
C ASP A 205 10.34 12.45 -3.44
N LEU A 206 11.17 12.33 -2.41
CA LEU A 206 12.55 11.85 -2.49
C LEU A 206 12.67 10.34 -2.25
N VAL A 207 11.61 9.69 -1.78
CA VAL A 207 11.56 8.24 -1.55
C VAL A 207 11.13 7.51 -2.82
N SER A 208 10.10 8.04 -3.49
CA SER A 208 9.62 7.54 -4.78
C SER A 208 9.54 8.73 -5.75
N PRO A 209 10.62 9.04 -6.49
CA PRO A 209 10.65 10.16 -7.42
C PRO A 209 9.55 10.08 -8.49
N THR A 210 9.05 11.24 -8.95
CA THR A 210 7.93 11.35 -9.90
C THR A 210 8.12 10.54 -11.18
N VAL A 211 9.36 10.41 -11.66
CA VAL A 211 9.68 9.61 -12.84
C VAL A 211 9.16 8.16 -12.74
N LEU A 212 9.11 7.59 -11.54
CA LEU A 212 8.60 6.23 -11.33
C LEU A 212 7.08 6.15 -11.55
N SER A 213 6.34 7.18 -11.13
CA SER A 213 4.90 7.28 -11.36
C SER A 213 4.57 7.64 -12.80
N GLU A 214 5.41 8.43 -13.46
CA GLU A 214 5.30 8.74 -14.89
C GLU A 214 5.52 7.47 -15.74
N GLU A 215 6.51 6.64 -15.41
CA GLU A 215 6.74 5.33 -16.04
C GLU A 215 5.56 4.38 -15.82
N LEU A 216 5.01 4.37 -14.61
CA LEU A 216 3.84 3.54 -14.28
C LEU A 216 2.62 3.97 -15.10
N HIS A 217 2.36 5.27 -15.18
CA HIS A 217 1.29 5.84 -15.99
C HIS A 217 1.46 5.53 -17.48
N ALA A 218 2.67 5.67 -18.00
CA ALA A 218 2.95 5.35 -19.40
C ALA A 218 2.75 3.85 -19.72
N SER A 219 2.83 2.99 -18.71
CA SER A 219 2.71 1.53 -18.86
C SER A 219 1.27 1.02 -18.72
N ILE A 220 0.43 1.66 -17.90
CA ILE A 220 -0.95 1.22 -17.65
C ILE A 220 -1.91 1.90 -18.65
N PRO A 221 -2.59 1.15 -19.53
CA PRO A 221 -3.38 1.74 -20.61
C PRO A 221 -4.54 2.64 -20.15
N ASP A 222 -5.24 2.26 -19.08
CA ASP A 222 -6.38 3.01 -18.51
C ASP A 222 -5.99 3.60 -17.16
N SER A 223 -5.08 4.59 -17.21
CA SER A 223 -4.63 5.26 -15.99
C SER A 223 -4.64 6.77 -16.10
N GLU A 224 -4.76 7.41 -14.95
CA GLU A 224 -4.64 8.85 -14.75
C GLU A 224 -3.49 9.13 -13.79
N LEU A 225 -2.74 10.19 -14.01
CA LEU A 225 -1.66 10.63 -13.12
C LEU A 225 -1.96 12.02 -12.57
N VAL A 226 -1.94 12.15 -11.25
CA VAL A 226 -2.05 13.42 -10.54
C VAL A 226 -0.82 13.63 -9.67
N ILE A 227 -0.16 14.79 -9.82
CA ILE A 227 0.99 15.18 -9.01
C ILE A 227 0.58 16.31 -8.08
N LEU A 228 0.71 16.09 -6.76
CA LEU A 228 0.39 17.07 -5.72
C LEU A 228 1.68 17.69 -5.15
N ASP A 229 1.64 18.96 -4.77
CA ASP A 229 2.81 19.68 -4.25
C ASP A 229 3.10 19.32 -2.79
N CYS A 230 3.65 18.11 -2.59
CA CYS A 230 4.08 17.59 -1.27
C CYS A 230 5.17 16.52 -1.43
N GLU A 231 5.64 16.03 -0.29
CA GLU A 231 6.58 14.92 -0.17
C GLU A 231 5.84 13.55 -0.24
N HIS A 232 6.50 12.48 0.21
CA HIS A 232 6.09 11.08 0.03
C HIS A 232 4.69 10.74 0.58
N TRP A 233 4.32 11.22 1.78
CA TRP A 233 3.05 10.85 2.42
C TRP A 233 1.89 11.74 1.94
N VAL A 234 1.52 11.59 0.69
CA VAL A 234 0.45 12.36 0.03
C VAL A 234 -0.86 12.37 0.82
N PRO A 235 -1.41 11.20 1.29
CA PRO A 235 -2.68 11.17 2.01
C PRO A 235 -2.70 11.96 3.32
N GLY A 236 -1.53 12.16 3.94
CA GLY A 236 -1.41 12.91 5.19
C GLY A 236 -0.98 14.35 5.01
N LEU A 237 -0.23 14.67 3.96
CA LEU A 237 0.29 16.01 3.71
C LEU A 237 -0.65 16.89 2.89
N ARG A 238 -1.49 16.28 2.05
CA ARG A 238 -2.52 16.94 1.22
C ARG A 238 -3.85 16.20 1.31
N PRO A 239 -4.40 16.00 2.52
CA PRO A 239 -5.54 15.10 2.72
C PRO A 239 -6.80 15.54 1.96
N GLN A 240 -7.10 16.85 1.90
CA GLN A 240 -8.27 17.35 1.21
C GLN A 240 -8.15 17.15 -0.31
N GLU A 241 -7.04 17.61 -0.90
CA GLU A 241 -6.77 17.48 -2.33
C GLU A 241 -6.75 16.00 -2.76
N PHE A 242 -6.12 15.15 -1.94
CA PHE A 242 -6.09 13.71 -2.18
C PHE A 242 -7.50 13.08 -2.15
N ASN A 243 -8.30 13.42 -1.15
CA ASN A 243 -9.66 12.90 -1.03
C ASN A 243 -10.53 13.31 -2.22
N GLU A 244 -10.46 14.59 -2.63
CA GLU A 244 -11.19 15.12 -3.79
C GLU A 244 -10.78 14.39 -5.08
N VAL A 245 -9.49 14.22 -5.33
CA VAL A 245 -8.97 13.54 -6.52
C VAL A 245 -9.43 12.08 -6.59
N VAL A 246 -9.39 11.36 -5.46
CA VAL A 246 -9.81 9.95 -5.41
C VAL A 246 -11.32 9.82 -5.62
N LEU A 247 -12.12 10.66 -4.94
CA LEU A 247 -13.58 10.60 -5.07
C LEU A 247 -14.04 11.00 -6.47
N ASP A 248 -13.45 12.03 -7.07
CA ASP A 248 -13.75 12.44 -8.44
C ASP A 248 -13.42 11.35 -9.47
N PHE A 249 -12.27 10.70 -9.32
CA PHE A 249 -11.91 9.54 -10.15
C PHE A 249 -12.94 8.41 -10.03
N LEU A 250 -13.33 8.06 -8.81
CA LEU A 250 -14.31 7.00 -8.58
C LEU A 250 -15.69 7.38 -9.13
N ASP A 251 -16.12 8.61 -8.98
CA ASP A 251 -17.42 9.09 -9.49
C ASP A 251 -17.48 9.07 -11.03
N ARG A 252 -16.38 9.39 -11.71
CA ARG A 252 -16.31 9.36 -13.16
C ARG A 252 -16.34 7.94 -13.72
N HIS A 253 -15.64 7.00 -13.10
CA HIS A 253 -15.55 5.62 -13.57
C HIS A 253 -16.66 4.71 -13.03
N PHE A 254 -17.25 5.05 -11.88
CA PHE A 254 -18.26 4.25 -11.19
C PHE A 254 -19.40 5.15 -10.66
N PRO A 255 -20.14 5.82 -11.55
CA PRO A 255 -21.24 6.69 -11.12
C PRO A 255 -22.25 5.89 -10.32
N ALA A 256 -22.76 6.47 -9.22
CA ALA A 256 -23.82 5.85 -8.46
C ALA A 256 -25.01 5.55 -9.39
N GLU A 257 -25.52 4.31 -9.37
CA GLU A 257 -26.74 4.01 -10.09
C GLU A 257 -27.84 4.94 -9.53
N ASN A 258 -28.42 5.75 -10.40
CA ASN A 258 -29.58 6.58 -10.04
C ASN A 258 -30.67 5.64 -9.56
N PRO A 259 -31.13 5.70 -8.31
CA PRO A 259 -32.32 4.95 -7.93
C PRO A 259 -33.51 5.47 -8.76
N LEU A 260 -34.00 4.63 -9.69
CA LEU A 260 -35.21 4.85 -10.45
C LEU A 260 -36.43 4.95 -9.52
#